data_9226feecf1e782f0b79115e832535074
#
_entry.id   9226feecf1e782f0b79115e832535074
#
_cell.length_a   1.000
_cell.length_b   1.000
_cell.length_c   1.000
_cell.angle_alpha   90.00
_cell.angle_beta   90.00
_cell.angle_gamma   90.00
#
_symmetry.space_group_name_H-M   'P 1'
#
loop_
_entity.id
_entity.type
_entity.pdbx_description
1 polymer ?
#
loop_
_entity_poly.entity_id
_entity_poly.type
_entity_poly.pdbx_seq_one_letter_code
_entity_poly.pdbx_strand_id
1 'polypeptide(L)'
;MNKITLSLLIGGALVFGACDDDTAFVGMDIMPEGDNVTAHSKVYNLQTTTVKMDSVLANTSTCYLGSIVDPEMRVRTTSDFLAQFHLPQNFKLPDADKMVKNEAGNIAADSCDIRLYFEDYYGDSLATMKLSVQALSKDKPIDENLLYYTNIKPNDFVDKSSPY
;
A
#
# COMPACT_ATOMS: atom_id res chain seq x y z
N MET A 1 -29.47 -63.49 -11.63
CA MET A 1 -29.08 -62.17 -11.99
C MET A 1 -30.00 -61.65 -13.08
N ASN A 2 -30.81 -60.63 -12.80
CA ASN A 2 -31.82 -60.17 -13.73
C ASN A 2 -31.16 -59.57 -14.99
N LYS A 3 -31.69 -59.88 -16.18
CA LYS A 3 -31.15 -59.39 -17.43
C LYS A 3 -31.04 -57.85 -17.48
N ILE A 4 -31.94 -57.17 -16.76
CA ILE A 4 -31.96 -55.71 -16.60
C ILE A 4 -30.75 -55.20 -15.79
N THR A 5 -30.38 -55.89 -14.71
CA THR A 5 -29.19 -55.51 -13.91
C THR A 5 -27.90 -55.72 -14.67
N LEU A 6 -27.81 -56.74 -15.51
CA LEU A 6 -26.65 -56.99 -16.35
C LEU A 6 -26.49 -55.93 -17.42
N SER A 7 -27.60 -55.51 -18.06
CA SER A 7 -27.59 -54.42 -19.06
C SER A 7 -27.20 -53.07 -18.47
N LEU A 8 -27.63 -52.78 -17.21
CA LEU A 8 -27.31 -51.55 -16.52
C LEU A 8 -25.81 -51.48 -16.15
N LEU A 9 -25.24 -52.64 -15.76
CA LEU A 9 -23.81 -52.75 -15.41
C LEU A 9 -22.91 -52.61 -16.64
N ILE A 10 -23.30 -53.16 -17.79
CA ILE A 10 -22.56 -53.04 -19.05
C ILE A 10 -22.66 -51.60 -19.59
N GLY A 11 -23.86 -50.98 -19.53
CA GLY A 11 -24.06 -49.58 -19.91
C GLY A 11 -23.23 -48.58 -19.05
N GLY A 12 -23.15 -48.81 -17.75
CA GLY A 12 -22.34 -48.02 -16.85
C GLY A 12 -20.83 -48.11 -17.10
N ALA A 13 -20.34 -49.32 -17.45
CA ALA A 13 -18.93 -49.53 -17.75
C ALA A 13 -18.47 -48.83 -19.05
N LEU A 14 -19.36 -48.63 -20.01
CA LEU A 14 -19.03 -47.93 -21.27
C LEU A 14 -18.95 -46.42 -21.13
N VAL A 15 -19.56 -45.84 -20.10
CA VAL A 15 -19.52 -44.38 -19.88
C VAL A 15 -18.20 -43.92 -19.21
N PHE A 16 -17.52 -44.81 -18.48
CA PHE A 16 -16.27 -44.49 -17.78
C PHE A 16 -15.02 -44.68 -18.66
N GLY A 17 -15.13 -45.26 -19.84
CA GLY A 17 -14.00 -45.50 -20.74
C GLY A 17 -13.79 -44.42 -21.83
N ALA A 18 -14.58 -43.35 -21.84
CA ALA A 18 -14.57 -42.38 -22.93
C ALA A 18 -13.72 -41.12 -22.66
N CYS A 19 -12.89 -41.10 -21.63
CA CYS A 19 -11.89 -40.05 -21.47
C CYS A 19 -10.52 -40.61 -21.87
N ASP A 20 -10.29 -40.71 -23.17
CA ASP A 20 -8.94 -40.86 -23.69
C ASP A 20 -8.44 -39.46 -24.10
N ASP A 21 -7.43 -38.99 -23.41
CA ASP A 21 -6.81 -37.67 -23.60
C ASP A 21 -5.92 -37.61 -24.88
N ASP A 22 -6.04 -38.60 -25.77
CA ASP A 22 -5.22 -38.70 -26.99
C ASP A 22 -5.57 -37.68 -28.09
N THR A 23 -6.61 -36.83 -27.86
CA THR A 23 -6.91 -35.75 -28.80
C THR A 23 -5.87 -34.63 -28.81
N ALA A 24 -4.99 -34.59 -27.84
CA ALA A 24 -3.88 -33.58 -27.76
C ALA A 24 -2.84 -33.80 -28.88
N PHE A 25 -2.81 -35.00 -29.48
CA PHE A 25 -1.87 -35.35 -30.57
C PHE A 25 -2.47 -35.29 -31.97
N VAL A 26 -3.79 -35.08 -32.05
CA VAL A 26 -4.46 -35.00 -33.37
C VAL A 26 -4.05 -33.69 -34.05
N GLY A 27 -3.24 -33.80 -35.08
CA GLY A 27 -2.76 -32.66 -35.86
C GLY A 27 -1.26 -32.38 -35.70
N MET A 28 -0.59 -33.01 -34.75
CA MET A 28 0.88 -32.83 -34.61
C MET A 28 1.67 -33.43 -35.77
N ASP A 29 1.16 -34.48 -36.41
CA ASP A 29 1.77 -35.14 -37.59
C ASP A 29 1.68 -34.31 -38.87
N ILE A 30 0.87 -33.25 -38.89
CA ILE A 30 0.69 -32.36 -40.05
C ILE A 30 1.48 -31.04 -39.88
N MET A 31 2.13 -30.83 -38.73
CA MET A 31 2.95 -29.67 -38.56
C MET A 31 4.30 -29.83 -39.26
N PRO A 32 4.79 -28.80 -39.97
CA PRO A 32 6.17 -28.77 -40.48
C PRO A 32 7.18 -28.97 -39.35
N GLU A 33 8.25 -29.69 -39.59
CA GLU A 33 9.28 -30.04 -38.59
C GLU A 33 9.88 -28.82 -37.87
N GLY A 34 9.68 -27.61 -38.37
CA GLY A 34 10.17 -26.34 -37.75
C GLY A 34 9.22 -25.70 -36.75
N ASP A 35 7.93 -26.13 -36.69
CA ASP A 35 6.91 -25.42 -35.85
C ASP A 35 6.58 -26.13 -34.55
N ASN A 36 7.37 -27.14 -34.18
CA ASN A 36 7.18 -27.83 -32.90
C ASN A 36 7.63 -26.98 -31.73
N VAL A 37 6.67 -26.51 -30.91
CA VAL A 37 6.97 -25.84 -29.63
C VAL A 37 7.21 -26.88 -28.55
N THR A 38 8.46 -27.09 -28.19
CA THR A 38 8.83 -27.93 -27.06
C THR A 38 8.85 -27.09 -25.77
N ALA A 39 7.94 -27.39 -24.84
CA ALA A 39 7.95 -26.76 -23.51
C ALA A 39 8.81 -27.60 -22.56
N HIS A 40 9.81 -26.96 -21.97
CA HIS A 40 10.62 -27.57 -20.94
C HIS A 40 10.27 -26.93 -19.58
N SER A 41 9.91 -27.75 -18.60
CA SER A 41 9.72 -27.31 -17.23
C SER A 41 10.89 -27.78 -16.37
N LYS A 42 11.37 -26.90 -15.48
CA LYS A 42 12.40 -27.25 -14.51
C LYS A 42 12.00 -26.77 -13.13
N VAL A 43 12.02 -27.66 -12.18
CA VAL A 43 11.72 -27.35 -10.79
C VAL A 43 13.02 -26.94 -10.08
N TYR A 44 12.98 -25.80 -9.41
CA TYR A 44 14.09 -25.31 -8.59
C TYR A 44 13.69 -25.30 -7.12
N ASN A 45 14.56 -25.80 -6.28
CA ASN A 45 14.40 -25.70 -4.85
C ASN A 45 14.84 -24.30 -4.39
N LEU A 46 13.92 -23.54 -3.82
CA LEU A 46 14.19 -22.23 -3.24
C LEU A 46 14.31 -22.38 -1.72
N GLN A 47 15.35 -21.81 -1.16
CA GLN A 47 15.47 -21.63 0.28
C GLN A 47 15.17 -20.17 0.58
N THR A 48 14.16 -19.92 1.40
CA THR A 48 13.78 -18.58 1.82
C THR A 48 14.00 -18.43 3.31
N THR A 49 14.48 -17.26 3.72
CA THR A 49 14.62 -16.89 5.13
C THR A 49 13.96 -15.56 5.37
N THR A 50 13.31 -15.42 6.53
CA THR A 50 12.75 -14.14 6.97
C THR A 50 13.78 -13.43 7.84
N VAL A 51 14.15 -12.21 7.44
CA VAL A 51 15.06 -11.36 8.18
C VAL A 51 14.30 -10.21 8.78
N LYS A 52 14.45 -10.00 10.10
CA LYS A 52 13.89 -8.85 10.78
C LYS A 52 14.67 -7.59 10.38
N MET A 53 13.96 -6.58 9.88
CA MET A 53 14.50 -5.26 9.64
C MET A 53 14.12 -4.31 10.78
N ASP A 54 15.08 -3.55 11.29
CA ASP A 54 14.82 -2.60 12.38
C ASP A 54 14.18 -1.30 11.87
N SER A 55 14.50 -0.91 10.64
CA SER A 55 13.96 0.30 10.02
C SER A 55 14.02 0.23 8.49
N VAL A 56 13.12 0.97 7.85
CA VAL A 56 13.04 1.10 6.39
C VAL A 56 13.14 2.58 6.06
N LEU A 57 13.69 2.93 4.90
CA LEU A 57 13.74 4.30 4.43
C LEU A 57 12.33 4.88 4.32
N ALA A 58 12.10 6.03 4.96
CA ALA A 58 10.79 6.68 5.08
C ALA A 58 10.65 7.93 4.19
N ASN A 59 11.41 8.02 3.12
CA ASN A 59 11.33 9.14 2.17
C ASN A 59 10.41 8.73 1.01
N THR A 60 9.13 9.03 1.13
CA THR A 60 8.12 8.72 0.11
C THR A 60 7.24 9.94 -0.17
N SER A 61 6.68 10.01 -1.37
CA SER A 61 5.68 11.04 -1.74
C SER A 61 4.28 10.72 -1.22
N THR A 62 4.04 9.48 -0.83
CA THR A 62 2.77 9.03 -0.26
C THR A 62 2.97 8.69 1.21
N CYS A 63 2.18 9.31 2.06
CA CYS A 63 2.23 9.09 3.50
C CYS A 63 1.06 8.23 3.95
N TYR A 64 1.30 7.43 4.97
CA TYR A 64 0.24 6.66 5.63
C TYR A 64 -0.09 7.31 6.97
N LEU A 65 -1.37 7.35 7.30
CA LEU A 65 -1.84 7.92 8.56
C LEU A 65 -2.95 7.05 9.14
N GLY A 66 -2.79 6.64 10.38
CA GLY A 66 -3.81 5.90 11.08
C GLY A 66 -3.31 4.72 11.88
N SER A 67 -4.23 3.85 12.27
CA SER A 67 -3.97 2.67 13.06
C SER A 67 -4.86 1.53 12.62
N ILE A 68 -4.26 0.43 12.24
CA ILE A 68 -4.96 -0.80 11.85
C ILE A 68 -4.55 -1.95 12.75
N VAL A 69 -5.42 -2.92 12.87
CA VAL A 69 -5.12 -4.20 13.54
C VAL A 69 -5.21 -5.29 12.50
N ASP A 70 -4.12 -6.01 12.29
CA ASP A 70 -4.11 -7.20 11.45
C ASP A 70 -5.01 -8.27 12.10
N PRO A 71 -6.05 -8.76 11.39
CA PRO A 71 -6.99 -9.71 11.96
C PRO A 71 -6.38 -11.11 12.20
N GLU A 72 -5.37 -11.49 11.44
CA GLU A 72 -4.73 -12.80 11.54
C GLU A 72 -3.65 -12.82 12.62
N MET A 73 -2.71 -11.88 12.54
CA MET A 73 -1.59 -11.79 13.49
C MET A 73 -1.93 -11.02 14.76
N ARG A 74 -3.04 -10.31 14.81
CA ARG A 74 -3.46 -9.43 15.92
C ARG A 74 -2.42 -8.36 16.28
N VAL A 75 -1.62 -7.97 15.32
CA VAL A 75 -0.61 -6.92 15.47
C VAL A 75 -1.23 -5.58 15.09
N ARG A 76 -1.02 -4.58 15.93
CA ARG A 76 -1.42 -3.20 15.65
C ARG A 76 -0.31 -2.48 14.90
N THR A 77 -0.63 -1.97 13.73
CA THR A 77 0.25 -1.09 12.97
C THR A 77 -0.28 0.33 13.08
N THR A 78 0.58 1.25 13.52
CA THR A 78 0.28 2.70 13.55
C THR A 78 1.22 3.42 12.63
N SER A 79 0.71 4.44 11.96
CA SER A 79 1.48 5.26 11.06
C SER A 79 1.16 6.73 11.26
N ASP A 80 2.21 7.51 11.42
CA ASP A 80 2.22 8.96 11.50
C ASP A 80 3.20 9.50 10.44
N PHE A 81 3.07 10.75 10.06
CA PHE A 81 4.02 11.35 9.14
C PHE A 81 4.45 12.74 9.59
N LEU A 82 5.65 13.11 9.19
CA LEU A 82 6.19 14.45 9.31
C LEU A 82 6.19 15.10 7.92
N ALA A 83 5.73 16.32 7.83
CA ALA A 83 5.68 17.07 6.58
C ALA A 83 6.27 18.47 6.77
N GLN A 84 6.96 18.94 5.76
CA GLN A 84 7.44 20.30 5.67
C GLN A 84 6.78 20.98 4.47
N PHE A 85 6.22 22.17 4.71
CA PHE A 85 5.64 22.96 3.63
C PHE A 85 6.73 23.69 2.88
N HIS A 86 6.63 23.66 1.57
CA HIS A 86 7.50 24.38 0.67
C HIS A 86 6.72 25.48 -0.04
N LEU A 87 7.25 26.69 -0.03
CA LEU A 87 6.66 27.78 -0.81
C LEU A 87 7.11 27.68 -2.25
N PRO A 88 6.19 27.84 -3.22
CA PRO A 88 6.56 27.87 -4.62
C PRO A 88 7.60 28.95 -4.91
N GLN A 89 8.48 28.71 -5.88
CA GLN A 89 9.38 29.76 -6.38
C GLN A 89 8.54 30.94 -6.85
N ASN A 90 8.96 32.16 -6.50
CA ASN A 90 8.24 33.40 -6.80
C ASN A 90 6.93 33.61 -6.01
N PHE A 91 6.66 32.82 -4.97
CA PHE A 91 5.55 33.13 -4.07
C PHE A 91 5.78 34.50 -3.41
N LYS A 92 4.79 35.38 -3.54
CA LYS A 92 4.78 36.68 -2.89
C LYS A 92 3.54 36.80 -2.04
N LEU A 93 3.72 37.19 -0.79
CA LEU A 93 2.61 37.61 0.04
C LEU A 93 1.98 38.90 -0.56
N PRO A 94 0.69 39.12 -0.33
CA PRO A 94 0.07 40.41 -0.64
C PRO A 94 0.81 41.56 0.05
N ASP A 95 0.66 42.78 -0.49
CA ASP A 95 1.23 43.96 0.12
C ASP A 95 0.72 44.14 1.56
N ALA A 96 1.55 44.62 2.46
CA ALA A 96 1.25 44.72 3.89
C ALA A 96 0.01 45.60 4.23
N ASP A 97 -0.34 46.53 3.32
CA ASP A 97 -1.55 47.36 3.42
C ASP A 97 -2.85 46.60 3.11
N LYS A 98 -2.72 45.48 2.37
CA LYS A 98 -3.85 44.59 1.99
C LYS A 98 -4.00 43.41 2.94
N MET A 99 -3.11 43.28 3.92
CA MET A 99 -3.18 42.20 4.91
C MET A 99 -3.97 42.61 6.13
N VAL A 100 -4.66 41.64 6.73
CA VAL A 100 -5.36 41.81 8.01
C VAL A 100 -4.34 42.12 9.11
N LYS A 101 -4.67 43.05 9.97
CA LYS A 101 -3.86 43.45 11.12
C LYS A 101 -4.64 43.20 12.40
N ASN A 102 -3.95 42.72 13.40
CA ASN A 102 -4.50 42.60 14.74
C ASN A 102 -4.64 43.97 15.41
N GLU A 103 -5.21 44.01 16.62
CA GLU A 103 -5.41 45.26 17.40
C GLU A 103 -4.10 46.02 17.68
N ALA A 104 -2.98 45.30 17.71
CA ALA A 104 -1.64 45.90 17.90
C ALA A 104 -1.03 46.42 16.57
N GLY A 105 -1.76 46.32 15.45
CA GLY A 105 -1.29 46.76 14.15
C GLY A 105 -0.33 45.80 13.44
N ASN A 106 -0.09 44.61 13.98
CA ASN A 106 0.75 43.58 13.37
C ASN A 106 -0.06 42.75 12.37
N ILE A 107 0.59 42.34 11.28
CA ILE A 107 -0.02 41.42 10.31
C ILE A 107 -0.35 40.11 11.03
N ALA A 108 -1.60 39.67 10.92
CA ALA A 108 -2.09 38.44 11.51
C ALA A 108 -2.96 37.70 10.47
N ALA A 109 -2.96 36.38 10.54
CA ALA A 109 -3.90 35.57 9.79
C ALA A 109 -5.20 35.40 10.59
N ASP A 110 -6.35 35.49 9.94
CA ASP A 110 -7.64 35.21 10.57
C ASP A 110 -7.87 33.72 10.79
N SER A 111 -7.42 32.93 9.84
CA SER A 111 -7.57 31.46 9.87
C SER A 111 -6.44 30.78 9.11
N CYS A 112 -6.21 29.53 9.44
CA CYS A 112 -5.30 28.66 8.74
C CYS A 112 -5.93 27.27 8.61
N ASP A 113 -6.08 26.80 7.40
CA ASP A 113 -6.62 25.48 7.10
C ASP A 113 -5.54 24.56 6.61
N ILE A 114 -5.47 23.36 7.16
CA ILE A 114 -4.66 22.27 6.64
C ILE A 114 -5.60 21.29 5.97
N ARG A 115 -5.38 21.04 4.69
CA ARG A 115 -6.19 20.10 3.91
C ARG A 115 -5.37 18.88 3.61
N LEU A 116 -5.87 17.72 4.06
CA LEU A 116 -5.30 16.42 3.76
C LEU A 116 -6.13 15.76 2.67
N TYR A 117 -5.48 15.39 1.59
CA TYR A 117 -6.08 14.63 0.50
C TYR A 117 -5.65 13.18 0.63
N PHE A 118 -6.57 12.26 0.40
CA PHE A 118 -6.26 10.82 0.37
C PHE A 118 -6.86 10.22 -0.91
N GLU A 119 -6.16 9.27 -1.48
CA GLU A 119 -6.58 8.56 -2.69
C GLU A 119 -7.30 7.26 -2.33
N ASP A 120 -6.88 6.63 -1.24
CA ASP A 120 -7.41 5.34 -0.82
C ASP A 120 -7.33 5.18 0.71
N TYR A 121 -8.07 4.20 1.23
CA TYR A 121 -8.06 3.87 2.65
C TYR A 121 -8.17 2.35 2.83
N TYR A 122 -7.68 1.88 3.97
CA TYR A 122 -7.78 0.48 4.36
C TYR A 122 -8.62 0.37 5.65
N GLY A 123 -9.59 -0.55 5.64
CA GLY A 123 -10.44 -0.83 6.79
C GLY A 123 -11.86 -0.29 6.65
N ASP A 124 -12.50 -0.03 7.78
CA ASP A 124 -13.88 0.44 7.83
C ASP A 124 -13.96 1.94 7.53
N SER A 125 -14.65 2.30 6.44
CA SER A 125 -14.87 3.69 6.02
C SER A 125 -15.69 4.52 7.01
N LEU A 126 -16.43 3.87 7.91
CA LEU A 126 -17.25 4.51 8.93
C LEU A 126 -16.54 4.65 10.28
N ALA A 127 -15.33 4.09 10.40
CA ALA A 127 -14.54 4.20 11.62
C ALA A 127 -14.12 5.65 11.88
N THR A 128 -14.40 6.14 13.09
CA THR A 128 -13.99 7.49 13.48
C THR A 128 -12.50 7.53 13.78
N MET A 129 -11.78 8.46 13.16
CA MET A 129 -10.36 8.70 13.40
C MET A 129 -10.18 10.10 13.99
N LYS A 130 -9.38 10.20 15.05
CA LYS A 130 -8.94 11.48 15.61
C LYS A 130 -7.55 11.81 15.09
N LEU A 131 -7.41 12.98 14.48
CA LEU A 131 -6.13 13.52 14.03
C LEU A 131 -5.64 14.58 15.03
N SER A 132 -4.33 14.56 15.28
CA SER A 132 -3.63 15.62 15.99
C SER A 132 -2.55 16.17 15.08
N VAL A 133 -2.53 17.49 14.93
CA VAL A 133 -1.52 18.19 14.12
C VAL A 133 -0.69 19.03 15.08
N GLN A 134 0.62 18.89 14.98
CA GLN A 134 1.56 19.57 15.87
C GLN A 134 2.60 20.31 15.04
N ALA A 135 3.00 21.49 15.50
CA ALA A 135 4.08 22.22 14.86
C ALA A 135 5.42 21.52 15.08
N LEU A 136 6.25 21.52 14.06
CA LEU A 136 7.64 21.07 14.20
C LEU A 136 8.47 22.10 14.95
N SER A 137 9.42 21.62 15.75
CA SER A 137 10.38 22.46 16.47
C SER A 137 11.29 23.19 15.49
N LYS A 138 11.46 24.48 15.73
CA LYS A 138 12.41 25.31 14.97
C LYS A 138 13.87 24.90 15.25
N ASP A 139 14.13 24.32 16.41
CA ASP A 139 15.47 23.89 16.80
C ASP A 139 15.89 22.57 16.15
N LYS A 140 14.90 21.79 15.67
CA LYS A 140 15.13 20.51 15.01
C LYS A 140 14.26 20.39 13.76
N PRO A 141 14.53 21.20 12.72
CA PRO A 141 13.80 21.10 11.45
C PRO A 141 14.08 19.77 10.76
N ILE A 142 13.19 19.37 9.87
CA ILE A 142 13.47 18.30 8.93
C ILE A 142 14.47 18.82 7.90
N ASP A 143 15.56 18.11 7.71
CA ASP A 143 16.57 18.43 6.69
C ASP A 143 16.34 17.53 5.47
N GLU A 144 16.01 18.12 4.33
CA GLU A 144 15.75 17.40 3.08
C GLU A 144 16.97 16.65 2.52
N ASN A 145 18.18 16.99 2.98
CA ASN A 145 19.40 16.30 2.59
C ASN A 145 19.72 15.07 3.44
N LEU A 146 18.97 14.86 4.51
CA LEU A 146 19.14 13.70 5.39
C LEU A 146 18.19 12.58 5.02
N LEU A 147 18.63 11.35 5.23
CA LEU A 147 17.81 10.17 5.09
C LEU A 147 17.10 9.87 6.40
N TYR A 148 15.78 9.74 6.34
CA TYR A 148 14.96 9.38 7.49
C TYR A 148 14.43 7.96 7.33
N TYR A 149 14.30 7.27 8.45
CA TYR A 149 13.85 5.89 8.51
C TYR A 149 12.61 5.76 9.39
N THR A 150 11.87 4.68 9.23
CA THR A 150 10.60 4.45 9.95
C THR A 150 10.72 4.34 11.46
N ASN A 151 11.93 4.26 12.00
CA ASN A 151 12.19 4.21 13.45
C ASN A 151 12.35 5.58 14.10
N ILE A 152 12.23 6.68 13.35
CA ILE A 152 12.22 8.01 13.96
C ILE A 152 11.03 8.17 14.90
N LYS A 153 11.23 8.98 15.92
CA LYS A 153 10.17 9.30 16.88
C LYS A 153 9.62 10.70 16.57
N PRO A 154 8.38 10.82 16.09
CA PRO A 154 7.79 12.12 15.75
C PRO A 154 7.88 13.13 16.90
N ASN A 155 7.70 12.68 18.13
CA ASN A 155 7.80 13.52 19.33
C ASN A 155 9.16 14.21 19.55
N ASP A 156 10.21 13.74 18.88
CA ASP A 156 11.53 14.38 18.95
C ASP A 156 11.61 15.64 18.05
N PHE A 157 10.66 15.78 17.14
CA PHE A 157 10.58 16.87 16.16
C PHE A 157 9.49 17.88 16.49
N VAL A 158 8.66 17.61 17.48
CA VAL A 158 7.51 18.45 17.84
C VAL A 158 7.95 19.59 18.76
N ASP A 159 7.38 20.78 18.52
CA ASP A 159 7.49 21.88 19.44
C ASP A 159 6.54 21.66 20.63
N LYS A 160 7.10 21.27 21.76
CA LYS A 160 6.35 21.00 22.99
C LYS A 160 5.78 22.27 23.66
N SER A 161 6.19 23.44 23.22
CA SER A 161 5.72 24.73 23.72
C SER A 161 4.52 25.27 22.94
N SER A 162 4.27 24.72 21.75
CA SER A 162 3.14 25.12 20.92
C SER A 162 1.86 24.44 21.41
N PRO A 163 0.80 25.22 21.77
CA PRO A 163 -0.51 24.64 22.03
C PRO A 163 -1.08 23.99 20.78
N TYR A 164 -1.88 22.93 20.96
CA TYR A 164 -2.62 22.22 19.89
C TYR A 164 -3.68 23.14 19.30
#